data_ed3efcdaf83a848fe4c754f3a9e9a4d3
#
_entry.id   ed3efcdaf83a848fe4c754f3a9e9a4d3
#
_cell.length_a   1.000
_cell.length_b   1.000
_cell.length_c   1.000
_cell.angle_alpha   90.00
_cell.angle_beta   90.00
_cell.angle_gamma   90.00
#
_symmetry.space_group_name_H-M   'P 1'
#
loop_
_entity.id
_entity.type
_entity.pdbx_description
1 polymer ?
#
loop_
_entity_poly.entity_id
_entity_poly.type
_entity_poly.pdbx_seq_one_letter_code
_entity_poly.pdbx_strand_id
1 'polypeptide(L)'
;MKKRLFALALAGVLAAVTLTGCGSLKGDETVATVDDTKIDADLANFFARYTQATYETYYSAYLGEDMWNSDASDGETYEESVKSSVLKSLEDMILLEKHMEDYDVSITDEDKAMIKETTQQFLNDNSLDDKNLVSGNEKTVNRALTLMAVQQKMRTAIQAGADTEVSDEEAAQKSMDYVFISYQTKDDSGNSKDVSDDEKAQLKSQAEAIASGLKEGGNLNALAEEQGATVQTLTFDKDTTSPDEDLIKAADALGEGESTDVIETEKGCYVAKVTSLLDRTATDSKKSQIVQERQTKLYDDTVKKWRKKADIKVHKGVWKKVSF
;
A
#
# COMPACT_ATOMS: atom_id res chain seq x y z
N MET A 1 -9.32 5.46 -25.81
CA MET A 1 -8.68 4.66 -24.75
C MET A 1 -9.49 4.70 -23.44
N LYS A 2 -10.79 4.29 -23.44
CA LYS A 2 -11.69 4.36 -22.26
C LYS A 2 -12.35 3.01 -21.93
N LYS A 3 -11.86 1.88 -22.46
CA LYS A 3 -12.52 0.55 -22.34
C LYS A 3 -11.82 -0.45 -21.40
N ARG A 4 -10.97 -0.01 -20.45
CA ARG A 4 -10.21 -0.94 -19.59
C ARG A 4 -10.45 -0.79 -18.09
N LEU A 5 -11.53 -0.13 -17.65
CA LEU A 5 -11.73 0.17 -16.22
C LEU A 5 -12.48 -0.91 -15.43
N PHE A 6 -12.99 -1.98 -16.05
CA PHE A 6 -13.73 -3.03 -15.36
C PHE A 6 -13.30 -4.45 -15.77
N ALA A 7 -12.01 -4.72 -15.81
CA ALA A 7 -11.54 -6.11 -15.76
C ALA A 7 -11.35 -6.51 -14.29
N LEU A 8 -12.43 -6.54 -13.52
CA LEU A 8 -12.50 -7.31 -12.29
C LEU A 8 -12.57 -8.78 -12.71
N ALA A 9 -11.40 -9.42 -12.76
CA ALA A 9 -11.31 -10.86 -12.89
C ALA A 9 -11.86 -11.48 -11.58
N LEU A 10 -13.18 -11.70 -11.54
CA LEU A 10 -13.84 -12.60 -10.58
C LEU A 10 -13.57 -14.06 -10.99
N ALA A 11 -12.32 -14.38 -11.33
CA ALA A 11 -11.86 -15.74 -11.52
C ALA A 11 -11.31 -16.23 -10.18
N GLY A 12 -12.21 -16.47 -9.24
CA GLY A 12 -11.85 -17.09 -7.97
C GLY A 12 -11.95 -18.60 -8.09
N VAL A 13 -10.84 -19.28 -7.99
CA VAL A 13 -10.83 -20.71 -7.62
C VAL A 13 -11.25 -20.76 -6.15
N LEU A 14 -12.51 -21.06 -5.89
CA LEU A 14 -13.00 -21.35 -4.55
C LEU A 14 -12.55 -22.76 -4.17
N ALA A 15 -11.50 -22.89 -3.39
CA ALA A 15 -11.13 -24.15 -2.77
C ALA A 15 -12.22 -24.59 -1.79
N ALA A 16 -12.65 -25.84 -1.85
CA ALA A 16 -13.67 -26.39 -0.97
C ALA A 16 -13.17 -26.44 0.48
N VAL A 17 -13.72 -25.56 1.31
CA VAL A 17 -13.47 -25.55 2.75
C VAL A 17 -14.62 -26.28 3.47
N THR A 18 -14.28 -27.26 4.31
CA THR A 18 -15.23 -28.01 5.12
C THR A 18 -15.82 -27.13 6.21
N LEU A 19 -17.12 -26.81 6.12
CA LEU A 19 -17.84 -25.98 7.05
C LEU A 19 -18.19 -26.74 8.33
N THR A 20 -17.63 -26.33 9.48
CA THR A 20 -18.19 -26.60 10.79
C THR A 20 -18.59 -25.28 11.46
N GLY A 21 -19.71 -24.70 11.00
CA GLY A 21 -20.25 -23.47 11.57
C GLY A 21 -21.58 -23.73 12.28
N CYS A 22 -21.67 -23.51 13.58
CA CYS A 22 -22.89 -23.55 14.38
C CYS A 22 -23.81 -22.36 14.05
N GLY A 23 -24.83 -22.61 13.24
CA GLY A 23 -25.92 -21.67 12.98
C GLY A 23 -26.02 -21.33 11.49
N SER A 24 -27.16 -21.68 10.84
CA SER A 24 -27.38 -21.32 9.44
C SER A 24 -27.47 -19.79 9.29
N LEU A 25 -26.60 -19.23 8.46
CA LEU A 25 -26.69 -17.83 8.01
C LEU A 25 -27.99 -17.69 7.20
N LYS A 26 -28.87 -16.77 7.60
CA LYS A 26 -30.03 -16.41 6.78
C LYS A 26 -29.66 -15.15 6.02
N GLY A 27 -29.69 -15.22 4.69
CA GLY A 27 -29.17 -14.19 3.79
C GLY A 27 -29.82 -12.81 3.95
N ASP A 28 -31.08 -12.76 4.41
CA ASP A 28 -31.86 -11.54 4.64
C ASP A 28 -31.66 -10.92 6.04
N GLU A 29 -30.92 -11.60 6.95
CA GLU A 29 -30.59 -11.01 8.27
C GLU A 29 -29.73 -9.77 8.08
N THR A 30 -29.98 -8.74 8.87
CA THR A 30 -29.21 -7.49 8.81
C THR A 30 -27.90 -7.65 9.59
N VAL A 31 -26.77 -7.47 8.92
CA VAL A 31 -25.43 -7.47 9.52
C VAL A 31 -25.06 -6.10 10.06
N ALA A 32 -25.37 -5.06 9.30
CA ALA A 32 -25.16 -3.68 9.75
C ALA A 32 -26.18 -2.73 9.11
N THR A 33 -26.32 -1.55 9.68
CA THR A 33 -27.04 -0.43 9.07
C THR A 33 -26.14 0.79 9.01
N VAL A 34 -26.24 1.52 7.92
CA VAL A 34 -25.63 2.85 7.74
C VAL A 34 -26.78 3.83 7.53
N ASP A 35 -27.13 4.57 8.57
CA ASP A 35 -28.38 5.32 8.69
C ASP A 35 -29.59 4.37 8.47
N ASP A 36 -30.35 4.60 7.38
CA ASP A 36 -31.52 3.82 6.97
C ASP A 36 -31.20 2.64 6.03
N THR A 37 -29.97 2.56 5.53
CA THR A 37 -29.57 1.54 4.54
C THR A 37 -29.04 0.30 5.25
N LYS A 38 -29.61 -0.87 4.89
CA LYS A 38 -29.22 -2.17 5.45
C LYS A 38 -28.13 -2.84 4.61
N ILE A 39 -27.20 -3.46 5.31
CA ILE A 39 -26.26 -4.44 4.75
C ILE A 39 -26.78 -5.81 5.19
N ASP A 40 -27.28 -6.60 4.25
CA ASP A 40 -27.76 -7.95 4.54
C ASP A 40 -26.63 -8.98 4.62
N ALA A 41 -26.94 -10.14 5.16
CA ALA A 41 -25.95 -11.19 5.42
C ALA A 41 -25.42 -11.81 4.11
N ASP A 42 -26.23 -11.87 3.06
CA ASP A 42 -25.78 -12.35 1.76
C ASP A 42 -24.69 -11.47 1.17
N LEU A 43 -24.91 -10.15 1.18
CA LEU A 43 -23.93 -9.19 0.69
C LEU A 43 -22.64 -9.22 1.52
N ALA A 44 -22.78 -9.25 2.84
CA ALA A 44 -21.65 -9.29 3.75
C ALA A 44 -20.82 -10.59 3.60
N ASN A 45 -21.49 -11.74 3.46
CA ASN A 45 -20.84 -13.02 3.20
C ASN A 45 -20.13 -13.03 1.84
N PHE A 46 -20.76 -12.48 0.80
CA PHE A 46 -20.14 -12.40 -0.52
C PHE A 46 -18.82 -11.63 -0.48
N PHE A 47 -18.79 -10.45 0.13
CA PHE A 47 -17.56 -9.68 0.26
C PHE A 47 -16.52 -10.35 1.17
N ALA A 48 -16.94 -11.00 2.25
CA ALA A 48 -16.05 -11.73 3.14
C ALA A 48 -15.35 -12.89 2.38
N ARG A 49 -16.12 -13.72 1.67
CA ARG A 49 -15.59 -14.84 0.89
C ARG A 49 -14.76 -14.40 -0.31
N TYR A 50 -15.15 -13.31 -0.99
CA TYR A 50 -14.34 -12.71 -2.04
C TYR A 50 -12.97 -12.25 -1.52
N THR A 51 -12.97 -11.60 -0.35
CA THR A 51 -11.73 -11.18 0.31
C THR A 51 -10.90 -12.38 0.74
N GLN A 52 -11.52 -13.40 1.35
CA GLN A 52 -10.85 -14.65 1.72
C GLN A 52 -10.13 -15.26 0.51
N ALA A 53 -10.84 -15.48 -0.60
CA ALA A 53 -10.27 -16.06 -1.82
C ALA A 53 -9.09 -15.23 -2.36
N THR A 54 -9.18 -13.89 -2.28
CA THR A 54 -8.11 -13.00 -2.68
C THR A 54 -6.87 -13.19 -1.80
N TYR A 55 -7.06 -13.21 -0.49
CA TYR A 55 -5.94 -13.40 0.45
C TYR A 55 -5.30 -14.78 0.32
N GLU A 56 -6.09 -15.84 0.21
CA GLU A 56 -5.58 -17.20 -0.01
C GLU A 56 -4.79 -17.31 -1.32
N THR A 57 -5.24 -16.66 -2.38
CA THR A 57 -4.56 -16.68 -3.67
C THR A 57 -3.19 -15.98 -3.62
N TYR A 58 -3.08 -14.86 -2.93
CA TYR A 58 -1.87 -14.03 -2.96
C TYR A 58 -0.94 -14.22 -1.76
N TYR A 59 -1.45 -14.63 -0.60
CA TYR A 59 -0.71 -14.62 0.65
C TYR A 59 -0.54 -15.98 1.32
N SER A 60 -1.25 -17.05 0.89
CA SER A 60 -1.15 -18.37 1.52
C SER A 60 0.29 -18.93 1.49
N ALA A 61 1.03 -18.65 0.43
CA ALA A 61 2.43 -19.07 0.31
C ALA A 61 3.36 -18.42 1.36
N TYR A 62 2.99 -17.26 1.89
CA TYR A 62 3.77 -16.51 2.89
C TYR A 62 3.27 -16.71 4.31
N LEU A 63 1.95 -16.83 4.50
CA LEU A 63 1.31 -16.86 5.81
C LEU A 63 0.96 -18.29 6.27
N GLY A 64 1.04 -19.27 5.37
CA GLY A 64 0.74 -20.68 5.64
C GLY A 64 -0.76 -21.01 5.64
N GLU A 65 -1.07 -22.31 5.75
CA GLU A 65 -2.45 -22.82 5.70
C GLU A 65 -3.31 -22.38 6.90
N ASP A 66 -2.68 -22.16 8.06
CA ASP A 66 -3.35 -21.73 9.29
C ASP A 66 -3.46 -20.21 9.45
N MET A 67 -3.24 -19.45 8.37
CA MET A 67 -3.18 -17.99 8.42
C MET A 67 -4.38 -17.34 9.12
N TRP A 68 -5.58 -17.87 8.94
CA TRP A 68 -6.80 -17.29 9.50
C TRP A 68 -6.87 -17.37 11.03
N ASN A 69 -6.23 -18.39 11.62
CA ASN A 69 -6.15 -18.59 13.07
C ASN A 69 -4.91 -17.94 13.71
N SER A 70 -4.02 -17.37 12.89
CA SER A 70 -2.83 -16.70 13.41
C SER A 70 -3.21 -15.44 14.19
N ASP A 71 -2.38 -15.09 15.18
CA ASP A 71 -2.55 -13.85 15.93
C ASP A 71 -2.32 -12.63 15.00
N ALA A 72 -3.29 -11.74 15.01
CA ALA A 72 -3.15 -10.40 14.48
C ALA A 72 -2.65 -9.45 15.59
N SER A 73 -2.98 -8.19 15.54
CA SER A 73 -2.72 -7.27 16.65
C SER A 73 -3.86 -7.33 17.69
N ASP A 74 -3.57 -6.92 18.93
CA ASP A 74 -4.56 -6.71 20.02
C ASP A 74 -5.36 -7.95 20.47
N GLY A 75 -4.84 -9.16 20.22
CA GLY A 75 -5.45 -10.41 20.67
C GLY A 75 -6.61 -10.87 19.79
N GLU A 76 -6.77 -10.31 18.60
CA GLU A 76 -7.69 -10.77 17.56
C GLU A 76 -6.99 -11.77 16.64
N THR A 77 -7.75 -12.71 16.05
CA THR A 77 -7.25 -13.55 14.97
C THR A 77 -7.14 -12.76 13.66
N TYR A 78 -6.34 -13.27 12.73
CA TYR A 78 -6.24 -12.65 11.40
C TYR A 78 -7.60 -12.64 10.67
N GLU A 79 -8.43 -13.72 10.84
CA GLU A 79 -9.80 -13.74 10.33
C GLU A 79 -10.64 -12.58 10.90
N GLU A 80 -10.61 -12.36 12.21
CA GLU A 80 -11.39 -11.30 12.86
C GLU A 80 -10.97 -9.91 12.36
N SER A 81 -9.68 -9.67 12.23
CA SER A 81 -9.13 -8.41 11.72
C SER A 81 -9.54 -8.15 10.27
N VAL A 82 -9.41 -9.16 9.39
CA VAL A 82 -9.81 -9.03 7.97
C VAL A 82 -11.32 -8.86 7.85
N LYS A 83 -12.13 -9.60 8.61
CA LYS A 83 -13.59 -9.41 8.64
C LYS A 83 -13.98 -8.02 9.10
N SER A 84 -13.33 -7.49 10.12
CA SER A 84 -13.56 -6.11 10.57
C SER A 84 -13.31 -5.09 9.45
N SER A 85 -12.23 -5.29 8.69
CA SER A 85 -11.89 -4.46 7.53
C SER A 85 -12.92 -4.58 6.40
N VAL A 86 -13.41 -5.79 6.12
CA VAL A 86 -14.47 -6.04 5.12
C VAL A 86 -15.75 -5.31 5.49
N LEU A 87 -16.19 -5.44 6.73
CA LEU A 87 -17.42 -4.79 7.19
C LEU A 87 -17.30 -3.25 7.10
N LYS A 88 -16.16 -2.72 7.56
CA LYS A 88 -15.88 -1.29 7.44
C LYS A 88 -15.89 -0.82 5.98
N SER A 89 -15.31 -1.59 5.06
CA SER A 89 -15.31 -1.26 3.63
C SER A 89 -16.74 -1.25 3.05
N LEU A 90 -17.59 -2.20 3.45
CA LEU A 90 -19.00 -2.22 3.03
C LEU A 90 -19.77 -1.00 3.54
N GLU A 91 -19.58 -0.63 4.80
CA GLU A 91 -20.18 0.57 5.38
C GLU A 91 -19.73 1.83 4.63
N ASP A 92 -18.43 1.92 4.30
CA ASP A 92 -17.88 3.03 3.51
C ASP A 92 -18.47 3.05 2.07
N MET A 93 -18.67 1.88 1.42
CA MET A 93 -19.34 1.81 0.11
C MET A 93 -20.78 2.32 0.16
N ILE A 94 -21.52 2.04 1.22
CA ILE A 94 -22.88 2.60 1.41
C ILE A 94 -22.84 4.10 1.61
N LEU A 95 -21.86 4.61 2.37
CA LEU A 95 -21.69 6.07 2.50
C LEU A 95 -21.38 6.73 1.15
N LEU A 96 -20.50 6.13 0.36
CA LEU A 96 -20.19 6.61 -0.98
C LEU A 96 -21.44 6.65 -1.87
N GLU A 97 -22.27 5.60 -1.84
CA GLU A 97 -23.51 5.54 -2.60
C GLU A 97 -24.50 6.65 -2.20
N LYS A 98 -24.61 6.93 -0.90
CA LYS A 98 -25.49 8.00 -0.38
C LYS A 98 -25.07 9.41 -0.81
N HIS A 99 -23.79 9.57 -1.11
CA HIS A 99 -23.20 10.87 -1.49
C HIS A 99 -22.93 11.02 -3.00
N MET A 100 -23.46 10.10 -3.85
CA MET A 100 -23.22 10.16 -5.29
C MET A 100 -23.68 11.47 -5.93
N GLU A 101 -24.84 11.98 -5.51
CA GLU A 101 -25.42 13.22 -6.03
C GLU A 101 -24.55 14.45 -5.68
N ASP A 102 -23.88 14.44 -4.53
CA ASP A 102 -22.99 15.54 -4.11
C ASP A 102 -21.77 15.71 -5.04
N TYR A 103 -21.47 14.68 -5.86
CA TYR A 103 -20.34 14.64 -6.79
C TYR A 103 -20.76 14.44 -8.25
N ASP A 104 -22.04 14.64 -8.58
CA ASP A 104 -22.58 14.40 -9.93
C ASP A 104 -22.24 12.99 -10.48
N VAL A 105 -22.12 12.00 -9.59
CA VAL A 105 -21.87 10.60 -9.94
C VAL A 105 -23.16 9.84 -10.10
N SER A 106 -23.24 8.99 -11.13
CA SER A 106 -24.37 8.09 -11.33
C SER A 106 -23.91 6.76 -11.93
N ILE A 107 -24.70 5.69 -11.72
CA ILE A 107 -24.57 4.42 -12.42
C ILE A 107 -25.33 4.54 -13.75
N THR A 108 -24.58 4.65 -14.82
CA THR A 108 -25.12 4.85 -16.18
C THR A 108 -25.73 3.55 -16.75
N ASP A 109 -26.44 3.66 -17.86
CA ASP A 109 -26.98 2.45 -18.51
C ASP A 109 -25.88 1.54 -19.07
N GLU A 110 -24.71 2.10 -19.45
CA GLU A 110 -23.53 1.32 -19.84
C GLU A 110 -22.98 0.55 -18.63
N ASP A 111 -22.89 1.18 -17.45
CA ASP A 111 -22.47 0.52 -16.21
C ASP A 111 -23.42 -0.63 -15.85
N LYS A 112 -24.75 -0.39 -15.91
CA LYS A 112 -25.78 -1.40 -15.62
C LYS A 112 -25.67 -2.60 -16.57
N ALA A 113 -25.44 -2.34 -17.86
CA ALA A 113 -25.26 -3.41 -18.85
C ALA A 113 -24.04 -4.25 -18.54
N MET A 114 -22.91 -3.62 -18.21
CA MET A 114 -21.66 -4.29 -17.84
C MET A 114 -21.80 -5.09 -16.53
N ILE A 115 -22.43 -4.50 -15.51
CA ILE A 115 -22.73 -5.18 -14.24
C ILE A 115 -23.57 -6.44 -14.50
N LYS A 116 -24.62 -6.33 -15.33
CA LYS A 116 -25.45 -7.45 -15.68
C LYS A 116 -24.68 -8.55 -16.40
N GLU A 117 -23.88 -8.20 -17.41
CA GLU A 117 -23.03 -9.16 -18.14
C GLU A 117 -22.07 -9.88 -17.20
N THR A 118 -21.34 -9.14 -16.35
CA THR A 118 -20.41 -9.70 -15.37
C THR A 118 -21.13 -10.59 -14.35
N THR A 119 -22.33 -10.19 -13.91
CA THR A 119 -23.19 -11.02 -13.04
C THR A 119 -23.51 -12.35 -13.70
N GLN A 120 -23.95 -12.35 -14.96
CA GLN A 120 -24.28 -13.58 -15.68
C GLN A 120 -23.03 -14.46 -15.91
N GLN A 121 -21.89 -13.85 -16.20
CA GLN A 121 -20.64 -14.57 -16.33
C GLN A 121 -20.28 -15.28 -15.01
N PHE A 122 -20.33 -14.57 -13.88
CA PHE A 122 -20.09 -15.17 -12.55
C PHE A 122 -21.02 -16.36 -12.28
N LEU A 123 -22.32 -16.22 -12.59
CA LEU A 123 -23.32 -17.28 -12.38
C LEU A 123 -23.07 -18.50 -13.26
N ASN A 124 -22.51 -18.31 -14.45
CA ASN A 124 -22.20 -19.39 -15.38
C ASN A 124 -20.88 -20.10 -15.06
N ASP A 125 -19.89 -19.34 -14.59
CA ASP A 125 -18.54 -19.85 -14.36
C ASP A 125 -18.39 -20.58 -13.02
N ASN A 126 -19.33 -20.42 -12.09
CA ASN A 126 -19.28 -21.02 -10.76
C ASN A 126 -20.35 -22.10 -10.56
N SER A 127 -20.03 -23.19 -9.85
CA SER A 127 -20.96 -24.25 -9.50
C SER A 127 -22.07 -23.75 -8.55
N LEU A 128 -23.14 -24.54 -8.40
CA LEU A 128 -24.21 -24.20 -7.46
C LEU A 128 -23.70 -24.17 -6.01
N ASP A 129 -22.83 -25.12 -5.66
CA ASP A 129 -22.28 -25.23 -4.31
C ASP A 129 -21.38 -24.03 -3.98
N ASP A 130 -20.51 -23.63 -4.92
CA ASP A 130 -19.68 -22.43 -4.77
C ASP A 130 -20.53 -21.17 -4.60
N LYS A 131 -21.58 -21.01 -5.43
CA LYS A 131 -22.51 -19.88 -5.31
C LYS A 131 -23.23 -19.85 -3.97
N ASN A 132 -23.65 -21.00 -3.46
CA ASN A 132 -24.30 -21.10 -2.15
C ASN A 132 -23.32 -20.75 -1.01
N LEU A 133 -22.07 -21.21 -1.10
CA LEU A 133 -21.03 -20.91 -0.11
C LEU A 133 -20.80 -19.42 0.04
N VAL A 134 -20.73 -18.70 -1.08
CA VAL A 134 -20.42 -17.26 -1.09
C VAL A 134 -21.67 -16.37 -1.12
N SER A 135 -22.88 -16.91 -0.97
CA SER A 135 -24.13 -16.18 -1.20
C SER A 135 -24.21 -15.52 -2.58
N GLY A 136 -23.61 -16.16 -3.59
CA GLY A 136 -23.43 -15.63 -4.95
C GLY A 136 -24.67 -15.75 -5.83
N ASN A 137 -25.85 -15.44 -5.32
CA ASN A 137 -27.07 -15.33 -6.13
C ASN A 137 -27.04 -14.05 -6.99
N GLU A 138 -27.88 -14.02 -8.04
CA GLU A 138 -27.89 -12.91 -9.00
C GLU A 138 -28.06 -11.54 -8.35
N LYS A 139 -28.96 -11.43 -7.37
CA LYS A 139 -29.23 -10.17 -6.65
C LYS A 139 -28.00 -9.70 -5.88
N THR A 140 -27.36 -10.59 -5.15
CA THR A 140 -26.18 -10.28 -4.33
C THR A 140 -24.99 -9.89 -5.19
N VAL A 141 -24.69 -10.67 -6.25
CA VAL A 141 -23.58 -10.37 -7.17
C VAL A 141 -23.81 -9.04 -7.87
N ASN A 142 -25.01 -8.79 -8.38
CA ASN A 142 -25.35 -7.51 -9.01
C ASN A 142 -25.18 -6.33 -8.04
N ARG A 143 -25.65 -6.48 -6.78
CA ARG A 143 -25.49 -5.46 -5.74
C ARG A 143 -24.02 -5.20 -5.40
N ALA A 144 -23.22 -6.25 -5.23
CA ALA A 144 -21.80 -6.15 -4.96
C ALA A 144 -21.05 -5.41 -6.07
N LEU A 145 -21.29 -5.79 -7.33
CA LEU A 145 -20.69 -5.12 -8.49
C LEU A 145 -21.12 -3.65 -8.61
N THR A 146 -22.39 -3.35 -8.28
CA THR A 146 -22.89 -1.98 -8.26
C THR A 146 -22.12 -1.14 -7.21
N LEU A 147 -21.96 -1.64 -6.00
CA LEU A 147 -21.21 -0.93 -4.94
C LEU A 147 -19.73 -0.75 -5.31
N MET A 148 -19.10 -1.74 -5.92
CA MET A 148 -17.72 -1.62 -6.42
C MET A 148 -17.61 -0.53 -7.51
N ALA A 149 -18.59 -0.48 -8.43
CA ALA A 149 -18.65 0.57 -9.45
C ALA A 149 -18.84 1.97 -8.85
N VAL A 150 -19.73 2.08 -7.87
CA VAL A 150 -19.93 3.33 -7.09
C VAL A 150 -18.64 3.74 -6.42
N GLN A 151 -17.98 2.84 -5.70
CA GLN A 151 -16.73 3.12 -5.01
C GLN A 151 -15.66 3.67 -5.96
N GLN A 152 -15.48 3.02 -7.12
CA GLN A 152 -14.51 3.46 -8.12
C GLN A 152 -14.83 4.83 -8.69
N LYS A 153 -16.08 5.08 -9.04
CA LYS A 153 -16.52 6.38 -9.60
C LYS A 153 -16.42 7.50 -8.57
N MET A 154 -16.86 7.24 -7.35
CA MET A 154 -16.78 8.20 -6.25
C MET A 154 -15.35 8.52 -5.86
N ARG A 155 -14.46 7.50 -5.82
CA ARG A 155 -13.03 7.73 -5.60
C ARG A 155 -12.47 8.68 -6.65
N THR A 156 -12.75 8.43 -7.92
CA THR A 156 -12.29 9.30 -9.02
C THR A 156 -12.84 10.72 -8.88
N ALA A 157 -14.13 10.86 -8.58
CA ALA A 157 -14.78 12.18 -8.46
C ALA A 157 -14.26 12.98 -7.26
N ILE A 158 -14.10 12.33 -6.09
CA ILE A 158 -13.55 12.98 -4.90
C ILE A 158 -12.09 13.39 -5.14
N GLN A 159 -11.26 12.50 -5.69
CA GLN A 159 -9.85 12.74 -5.97
C GLN A 159 -9.63 13.85 -7.00
N ALA A 160 -10.57 14.05 -7.93
CA ALA A 160 -10.52 15.15 -8.90
C ALA A 160 -10.57 16.54 -8.25
N GLY A 161 -11.07 16.64 -7.01
CA GLY A 161 -11.07 17.87 -6.22
C GLY A 161 -9.76 18.17 -5.49
N ALA A 162 -8.76 17.31 -5.58
CA ALA A 162 -7.46 17.54 -4.94
C ALA A 162 -6.66 18.62 -5.69
N ASP A 163 -5.88 19.38 -4.93
CA ASP A 163 -4.91 20.30 -5.51
C ASP A 163 -3.79 19.50 -6.20
N THR A 164 -3.67 19.69 -7.50
CA THR A 164 -2.67 19.01 -8.35
C THR A 164 -1.50 19.92 -8.74
N GLU A 165 -1.52 21.18 -8.32
CA GLU A 165 -0.42 22.10 -8.56
C GLU A 165 0.67 21.90 -7.49
N VAL A 166 1.84 21.44 -7.94
CA VAL A 166 3.02 21.21 -7.09
C VAL A 166 4.19 21.98 -7.69
N SER A 167 4.76 22.92 -6.95
CA SER A 167 5.89 23.70 -7.41
C SER A 167 7.19 22.87 -7.44
N ASP A 168 8.20 23.33 -8.17
CA ASP A 168 9.52 22.73 -8.12
C ASP A 168 10.12 22.80 -6.71
N GLU A 169 9.88 23.89 -6.00
CA GLU A 169 10.40 24.09 -4.64
C GLU A 169 9.80 23.10 -3.64
N GLU A 170 8.49 22.80 -3.76
CA GLU A 170 7.82 21.84 -2.88
C GLU A 170 8.30 20.41 -3.11
N ALA A 171 8.62 20.05 -4.35
CA ALA A 171 9.00 18.70 -4.74
C ALA A 171 10.51 18.54 -5.02
N ALA A 172 11.31 19.57 -4.75
CA ALA A 172 12.72 19.57 -5.11
C ALA A 172 13.46 18.35 -4.55
N GLN A 173 14.12 17.64 -5.47
CA GLN A 173 14.99 16.52 -5.13
C GLN A 173 16.41 16.86 -5.58
N LYS A 174 17.36 16.69 -4.65
CA LYS A 174 18.78 16.69 -4.93
C LYS A 174 19.26 15.30 -5.30
N SER A 175 20.42 15.19 -5.96
CA SER A 175 21.09 13.92 -6.19
C SER A 175 22.49 13.93 -5.61
N MET A 176 22.92 12.80 -5.09
CA MET A 176 24.31 12.56 -4.71
C MET A 176 24.74 11.15 -5.10
N ASP A 177 26.05 11.02 -5.35
CA ASP A 177 26.73 9.74 -5.35
C ASP A 177 27.44 9.59 -4.01
N TYR A 178 27.37 8.40 -3.41
CA TYR A 178 27.99 8.13 -2.11
C TYR A 178 28.62 6.75 -2.05
N VAL A 179 29.57 6.62 -1.13
CA VAL A 179 30.21 5.35 -0.75
C VAL A 179 29.87 5.08 0.71
N PHE A 180 29.57 3.85 1.00
CA PHE A 180 29.45 3.34 2.37
C PHE A 180 30.52 2.27 2.63
N ILE A 181 31.37 2.48 3.61
CA ILE A 181 32.38 1.55 4.07
C ILE A 181 31.89 0.97 5.40
N SER A 182 31.41 -0.28 5.36
CA SER A 182 30.77 -0.94 6.49
C SER A 182 31.77 -1.39 7.57
N TYR A 183 31.42 -1.19 8.83
CA TYR A 183 32.13 -1.77 9.99
C TYR A 183 31.64 -3.19 10.31
N GLN A 184 30.81 -3.77 9.44
CA GLN A 184 30.32 -5.13 9.58
C GLN A 184 30.80 -6.01 8.45
N THR A 185 31.14 -7.23 8.80
CA THR A 185 31.44 -8.33 7.87
C THR A 185 30.47 -9.49 8.12
N LYS A 186 30.52 -10.52 7.27
CA LYS A 186 29.77 -11.76 7.50
C LYS A 186 30.66 -12.81 8.09
N ASP A 187 30.16 -13.53 9.11
CA ASP A 187 30.81 -14.75 9.62
C ASP A 187 30.61 -15.93 8.65
N ASP A 188 31.23 -17.08 8.97
CA ASP A 188 31.14 -18.31 8.15
C ASP A 188 29.69 -18.86 8.05
N SER A 189 28.79 -18.42 8.91
CA SER A 189 27.37 -18.79 8.92
C SER A 189 26.49 -17.75 8.20
N GLY A 190 27.10 -16.66 7.69
CA GLY A 190 26.41 -15.57 6.97
C GLY A 190 25.78 -14.51 7.88
N ASN A 191 25.99 -14.56 9.19
CA ASN A 191 25.51 -13.54 10.13
C ASN A 191 26.40 -12.31 10.11
N SER A 192 25.81 -11.13 10.33
CA SER A 192 26.58 -9.88 10.49
C SER A 192 27.39 -9.92 11.78
N LYS A 193 28.65 -9.54 11.69
CA LYS A 193 29.60 -9.44 12.79
C LYS A 193 30.36 -8.12 12.67
N ASP A 194 30.51 -7.39 13.77
CA ASP A 194 31.34 -6.20 13.82
C ASP A 194 32.80 -6.56 13.66
N VAL A 195 33.54 -5.74 12.92
CA VAL A 195 34.99 -5.83 12.79
C VAL A 195 35.68 -5.35 14.06
N SER A 196 36.98 -5.68 14.22
CA SER A 196 37.80 -5.20 15.36
C SER A 196 38.05 -3.70 15.27
N ASP A 197 38.47 -3.09 16.39
CA ASP A 197 38.77 -1.65 16.44
C ASP A 197 39.93 -1.27 15.52
N ASP A 198 40.93 -2.15 15.34
CA ASP A 198 42.03 -1.93 14.41
C ASP A 198 41.53 -1.95 12.95
N GLU A 199 40.62 -2.87 12.62
CA GLU A 199 39.98 -2.93 11.30
C GLU A 199 39.07 -1.70 11.05
N LYS A 200 38.32 -1.23 12.07
CA LYS A 200 37.54 0.00 11.97
C LYS A 200 38.41 1.19 11.64
N ALA A 201 39.59 1.31 12.29
CA ALA A 201 40.53 2.38 12.00
C ALA A 201 41.07 2.33 10.56
N GLN A 202 41.31 1.13 10.02
CA GLN A 202 41.74 0.97 8.61
C GLN A 202 40.61 1.35 7.65
N LEU A 203 39.38 0.88 7.91
CA LEU A 203 38.21 1.19 7.08
C LEU A 203 37.89 2.69 7.10
N LYS A 204 38.05 3.35 8.25
CA LYS A 204 37.95 4.81 8.34
C LYS A 204 39.03 5.51 7.51
N SER A 205 40.26 5.05 7.57
CA SER A 205 41.34 5.61 6.75
C SER A 205 41.07 5.46 5.23
N GLN A 206 40.41 4.41 4.79
CA GLN A 206 39.95 4.27 3.41
C GLN A 206 38.89 5.34 3.06
N ALA A 207 37.91 5.60 3.93
CA ALA A 207 36.95 6.67 3.74
C ALA A 207 37.62 8.05 3.70
N GLU A 208 38.61 8.29 4.56
CA GLU A 208 39.41 9.53 4.59
C GLU A 208 40.21 9.73 3.30
N ALA A 209 40.76 8.66 2.72
CA ALA A 209 41.44 8.72 1.43
C ALA A 209 40.49 9.11 0.29
N ILE A 210 39.29 8.55 0.27
CA ILE A 210 38.24 8.93 -0.69
C ILE A 210 37.86 10.41 -0.53
N ALA A 211 37.57 10.84 0.70
CA ALA A 211 37.18 12.23 0.97
C ALA A 211 38.28 13.23 0.58
N SER A 212 39.54 12.91 0.88
CA SER A 212 40.70 13.72 0.48
C SER A 212 40.84 13.80 -1.02
N GLY A 213 40.79 12.67 -1.70
CA GLY A 213 40.87 12.62 -3.16
C GLY A 213 39.77 13.40 -3.86
N LEU A 214 38.55 13.42 -3.30
CA LEU A 214 37.45 14.23 -3.82
C LEU A 214 37.70 15.74 -3.67
N LYS A 215 38.29 16.18 -2.56
CA LYS A 215 38.68 17.58 -2.33
C LYS A 215 39.79 18.06 -3.30
N GLU A 216 40.60 17.14 -3.77
CA GLU A 216 41.62 17.35 -4.80
C GLU A 216 41.07 17.31 -6.24
N GLY A 217 39.76 17.12 -6.38
CA GLY A 217 39.08 17.07 -7.69
C GLY A 217 39.02 15.67 -8.32
N GLY A 218 39.32 14.63 -7.57
CA GLY A 218 39.28 13.25 -8.04
C GLY A 218 37.87 12.78 -8.42
N ASN A 219 37.82 11.67 -9.12
CA ASN A 219 36.56 11.01 -9.52
C ASN A 219 36.15 10.00 -8.43
N LEU A 220 34.92 10.11 -7.92
CA LEU A 220 34.44 9.24 -6.83
C LEU A 220 34.48 7.76 -7.20
N ASN A 221 34.12 7.38 -8.45
CA ASN A 221 34.15 5.99 -8.86
C ASN A 221 35.57 5.40 -8.86
N ALA A 222 36.55 6.15 -9.36
CA ALA A 222 37.94 5.73 -9.37
C ALA A 222 38.51 5.61 -7.93
N LEU A 223 38.25 6.62 -7.08
CA LEU A 223 38.68 6.61 -5.68
C LEU A 223 38.04 5.47 -4.88
N ALA A 224 36.76 5.19 -5.12
CA ALA A 224 36.07 4.07 -4.50
C ALA A 224 36.64 2.73 -4.93
N GLU A 225 36.91 2.52 -6.24
CA GLU A 225 37.51 1.32 -6.79
C GLU A 225 38.90 1.04 -6.18
N GLU A 226 39.75 2.09 -6.03
CA GLU A 226 41.04 1.98 -5.39
C GLU A 226 40.96 1.51 -3.92
N GLN A 227 39.85 1.81 -3.26
CA GLN A 227 39.61 1.38 -1.85
C GLN A 227 38.72 0.15 -1.76
N GLY A 228 38.38 -0.51 -2.87
CA GLY A 228 37.51 -1.70 -2.92
C GLY A 228 36.05 -1.43 -2.53
N ALA A 229 35.61 -0.19 -2.64
CA ALA A 229 34.28 0.26 -2.28
C ALA A 229 33.40 0.47 -3.54
N THR A 230 32.08 0.49 -3.36
CA THR A 230 31.11 0.66 -4.45
C THR A 230 30.37 1.98 -4.28
N VAL A 231 30.26 2.73 -5.38
CA VAL A 231 29.48 3.95 -5.44
C VAL A 231 27.99 3.61 -5.60
N GLN A 232 27.16 4.29 -4.83
CA GLN A 232 25.70 4.25 -4.92
C GLN A 232 25.18 5.65 -5.23
N THR A 233 24.05 5.74 -5.93
CA THR A 233 23.38 7.01 -6.24
C THR A 233 22.10 7.10 -5.42
N LEU A 234 21.82 8.27 -4.87
CA LEU A 234 20.60 8.56 -4.11
C LEU A 234 20.02 9.91 -4.51
N THR A 235 18.71 9.94 -4.70
CA THR A 235 17.94 11.19 -4.74
C THR A 235 17.34 11.46 -3.37
N PHE A 236 17.38 12.71 -2.92
CA PHE A 236 16.99 13.06 -1.55
C PHE A 236 16.44 14.48 -1.45
N ASP A 237 15.70 14.71 -0.39
CA ASP A 237 15.29 16.03 0.11
C ASP A 237 15.59 16.13 1.60
N LYS A 238 15.24 17.27 2.21
CA LYS A 238 15.45 17.53 3.65
C LYS A 238 14.71 16.57 4.60
N ASP A 239 13.69 15.88 4.12
CA ASP A 239 12.84 14.96 4.89
C ASP A 239 13.28 13.48 4.71
N THR A 240 14.28 13.25 3.84
CA THR A 240 14.87 11.92 3.64
C THR A 240 15.70 11.52 4.87
N THR A 241 15.54 10.29 5.34
CA THR A 241 16.25 9.78 6.54
C THR A 241 17.12 8.55 6.26
N SER A 242 17.00 7.97 5.08
CA SER A 242 17.74 6.78 4.67
C SER A 242 18.77 7.16 3.58
N PRO A 243 19.93 6.52 3.54
CA PRO A 243 20.40 5.42 4.40
C PRO A 243 20.85 5.86 5.79
N ASP A 244 21.10 7.15 6.01
CA ASP A 244 21.54 7.73 7.29
C ASP A 244 21.22 9.23 7.34
N GLU A 245 20.66 9.71 8.46
CA GLU A 245 20.23 11.10 8.61
C GLU A 245 21.39 12.11 8.60
N ASP A 246 22.56 11.74 9.19
CA ASP A 246 23.72 12.61 9.23
C ASP A 246 24.35 12.77 7.83
N LEU A 247 24.31 11.71 7.02
CA LEU A 247 24.69 11.77 5.61
C LEU A 247 23.79 12.75 4.84
N ILE A 248 22.47 12.59 4.95
CA ILE A 248 21.50 13.45 4.26
C ILE A 248 21.70 14.90 4.66
N LYS A 249 21.79 15.17 5.95
CA LYS A 249 21.99 16.52 6.49
C LYS A 249 23.29 17.17 6.02
N ALA A 250 24.38 16.39 5.97
CA ALA A 250 25.65 16.88 5.47
C ALA A 250 25.60 17.19 3.96
N ALA A 251 25.01 16.29 3.17
CA ALA A 251 24.84 16.48 1.73
C ALA A 251 23.86 17.63 1.39
N ASP A 252 22.81 17.82 2.19
CA ASP A 252 21.83 18.90 1.97
C ASP A 252 22.43 20.30 2.11
N ALA A 253 23.46 20.44 2.94
CA ALA A 253 24.18 21.71 3.15
C ALA A 253 25.15 22.07 2.02
N LEU A 254 25.45 21.15 1.09
CA LEU A 254 26.46 21.30 0.03
C LEU A 254 25.88 21.84 -1.27
N GLY A 255 26.77 22.50 -2.04
CA GLY A 255 26.54 22.88 -3.44
C GLY A 255 26.78 21.72 -4.40
N GLU A 256 26.37 21.93 -5.66
CA GLU A 256 26.61 20.96 -6.74
C GLU A 256 28.12 20.78 -6.98
N GLY A 257 28.54 19.54 -7.06
CA GLY A 257 29.95 19.17 -7.22
C GLY A 257 30.75 19.11 -5.93
N GLU A 258 30.22 19.61 -4.80
CA GLU A 258 30.87 19.55 -3.50
C GLU A 258 30.73 18.17 -2.87
N SER A 259 31.66 17.83 -1.97
CA SER A 259 31.72 16.55 -1.26
C SER A 259 31.71 16.74 0.26
N THR A 260 31.19 15.75 0.95
CA THR A 260 31.23 15.70 2.42
C THR A 260 32.64 15.41 2.93
N ASP A 261 32.89 15.74 4.18
CA ASP A 261 33.89 15.05 4.99
C ASP A 261 33.41 13.59 5.23
N VAL A 262 34.25 12.78 5.88
CA VAL A 262 33.86 11.46 6.34
C VAL A 262 32.77 11.61 7.41
N ILE A 263 31.66 10.94 7.20
CA ILE A 263 30.55 10.85 8.16
C ILE A 263 30.62 9.48 8.80
N GLU A 264 31.06 9.44 10.04
CA GLU A 264 31.22 8.22 10.80
C GLU A 264 29.95 7.91 11.60
N THR A 265 29.46 6.70 11.46
CA THR A 265 28.32 6.15 12.20
C THR A 265 28.71 4.88 12.93
N GLU A 266 27.84 4.34 13.76
CA GLU A 266 28.08 3.05 14.42
C GLU A 266 28.25 1.90 13.42
N LYS A 267 27.67 2.01 12.21
CA LYS A 267 27.64 0.95 11.20
C LYS A 267 28.77 1.06 10.16
N GLY A 268 29.43 2.20 10.07
CA GLY A 268 30.45 2.45 9.05
C GLY A 268 30.62 3.92 8.73
N CYS A 269 31.38 4.21 7.69
CA CYS A 269 31.67 5.54 7.21
C CYS A 269 30.97 5.82 5.86
N TYR A 270 30.43 7.01 5.72
CA TYR A 270 29.93 7.56 4.46
C TYR A 270 30.84 8.67 3.94
N VAL A 271 30.96 8.74 2.62
CA VAL A 271 31.48 9.88 1.88
C VAL A 271 30.58 10.11 0.67
N ALA A 272 30.12 11.34 0.47
CA ALA A 272 29.23 11.67 -0.63
C ALA A 272 29.72 12.85 -1.44
N LYS A 273 29.26 12.92 -2.68
CA LYS A 273 29.39 14.06 -3.58
C LYS A 273 28.04 14.41 -4.14
N VAL A 274 27.61 15.67 -3.96
CA VAL A 274 26.35 16.16 -4.55
C VAL A 274 26.54 16.30 -6.07
N THR A 275 25.67 15.64 -6.83
CA THR A 275 25.72 15.60 -8.28
C THR A 275 24.73 16.55 -8.93
N SER A 276 23.62 16.86 -8.24
CA SER A 276 22.65 17.87 -8.69
C SER A 276 21.92 18.50 -7.51
N LEU A 277 21.71 19.82 -7.56
CA LEU A 277 20.85 20.52 -6.61
C LEU A 277 19.37 20.47 -6.97
N LEU A 278 19.05 20.10 -8.21
CA LEU A 278 17.70 19.87 -8.68
C LEU A 278 17.69 18.76 -9.73
N ASP A 279 17.51 17.53 -9.28
CA ASP A 279 17.28 16.40 -10.18
C ASP A 279 15.87 16.50 -10.76
N ARG A 280 15.80 16.87 -12.05
CA ARG A 280 14.53 17.11 -12.72
C ARG A 280 13.64 15.86 -12.74
N THR A 281 14.22 14.70 -13.03
CA THR A 281 13.47 13.44 -13.13
C THR A 281 12.92 13.01 -11.77
N ALA A 282 13.73 13.09 -10.73
CA ALA A 282 13.30 12.79 -9.36
C ALA A 282 12.27 13.81 -8.86
N THR A 283 12.46 15.10 -9.16
CA THR A 283 11.51 16.16 -8.80
C THR A 283 10.14 15.95 -9.47
N ASP A 284 10.10 15.62 -10.77
CA ASP A 284 8.83 15.33 -11.46
C ASP A 284 8.14 14.07 -10.93
N SER A 285 8.92 13.06 -10.53
CA SER A 285 8.41 11.87 -9.86
C SER A 285 7.81 12.22 -8.48
N LYS A 286 8.50 13.05 -7.70
CA LYS A 286 8.03 13.54 -6.39
C LYS A 286 6.76 14.37 -6.51
N LYS A 287 6.64 15.23 -7.52
CA LYS A 287 5.38 15.95 -7.80
C LYS A 287 4.22 15.00 -8.02
N SER A 288 4.44 13.96 -8.82
CA SER A 288 3.40 12.95 -9.06
C SER A 288 3.00 12.21 -7.78
N GLN A 289 3.98 11.90 -6.92
CA GLN A 289 3.74 11.31 -5.61
C GLN A 289 2.93 12.24 -4.70
N ILE A 290 3.30 13.51 -4.59
CA ILE A 290 2.59 14.51 -3.78
C ILE A 290 1.12 14.64 -4.23
N VAL A 291 0.88 14.67 -5.56
CA VAL A 291 -0.48 14.69 -6.08
C VAL A 291 -1.27 13.46 -5.67
N GLN A 292 -0.68 12.27 -5.77
CA GLN A 292 -1.35 11.02 -5.35
C GLN A 292 -1.63 11.00 -3.84
N GLU A 293 -0.71 11.49 -3.02
CA GLU A 293 -0.89 11.62 -1.58
C GLU A 293 -2.03 12.58 -1.24
N ARG A 294 -2.09 13.76 -1.88
CA ARG A 294 -3.18 14.72 -1.72
C ARG A 294 -4.53 14.12 -2.14
N GLN A 295 -4.58 13.41 -3.26
CA GLN A 295 -5.77 12.71 -3.75
C GLN A 295 -6.25 11.64 -2.78
N THR A 296 -5.33 10.82 -2.27
CA THR A 296 -5.63 9.78 -1.29
C THR A 296 -6.13 10.39 0.02
N LYS A 297 -5.44 11.40 0.52
CA LYS A 297 -5.81 12.10 1.74
C LYS A 297 -7.20 12.75 1.62
N LEU A 298 -7.50 13.40 0.50
CA LEU A 298 -8.81 14.01 0.28
C LEU A 298 -9.93 12.97 0.30
N TYR A 299 -9.72 11.81 -0.34
CA TYR A 299 -10.67 10.70 -0.32
C TYR A 299 -10.89 10.19 1.10
N ASP A 300 -9.82 9.87 1.80
CA ASP A 300 -9.88 9.30 3.16
C ASP A 300 -10.52 10.27 4.16
N ASP A 301 -10.14 11.55 4.13
CA ASP A 301 -10.70 12.59 4.99
C ASP A 301 -12.20 12.80 4.69
N THR A 302 -12.60 12.72 3.43
CA THR A 302 -14.01 12.86 3.03
C THR A 302 -14.84 11.69 3.56
N VAL A 303 -14.42 10.45 3.32
CA VAL A 303 -15.13 9.26 3.83
C VAL A 303 -15.16 9.26 5.36
N LYS A 304 -14.03 9.59 6.01
CA LYS A 304 -13.94 9.72 7.47
C LYS A 304 -14.90 10.78 8.03
N LYS A 305 -15.09 11.88 7.33
CA LYS A 305 -16.03 12.94 7.71
C LYS A 305 -17.48 12.46 7.64
N TRP A 306 -17.85 11.73 6.58
CA TRP A 306 -19.18 11.16 6.45
C TRP A 306 -19.44 10.10 7.51
N ARG A 307 -18.48 9.19 7.70
CA ARG A 307 -18.56 8.14 8.71
C ARG A 307 -18.80 8.68 10.13
N LYS A 308 -18.18 9.81 10.49
CA LYS A 308 -18.41 10.47 11.80
C LYS A 308 -19.82 11.01 11.99
N LYS A 309 -20.56 11.26 10.90
CA LYS A 309 -21.90 11.83 10.95
C LYS A 309 -22.99 10.77 10.82
N ALA A 310 -22.66 9.63 10.24
CA ALA A 310 -23.60 8.54 9.99
C ALA A 310 -23.94 7.76 11.27
N ASP A 311 -25.17 7.29 11.38
CA ASP A 311 -25.62 6.34 12.41
C ASP A 311 -25.30 4.92 11.92
N ILE A 312 -24.15 4.38 12.33
CA ILE A 312 -23.71 3.04 11.95
C ILE A 312 -23.93 2.08 13.10
N LYS A 313 -24.68 1.01 12.83
CA LYS A 313 -25.01 -0.02 13.82
C LYS A 313 -24.64 -1.40 13.29
N VAL A 314 -23.82 -2.15 14.02
CA VAL A 314 -23.41 -3.51 13.68
C VAL A 314 -24.16 -4.52 14.54
N HIS A 315 -24.81 -5.49 13.91
CA HIS A 315 -25.46 -6.64 14.55
C HIS A 315 -24.45 -7.78 14.73
N LYS A 316 -23.60 -7.65 15.75
CA LYS A 316 -22.47 -8.56 15.99
C LYS A 316 -22.86 -10.04 16.01
N GLY A 317 -24.08 -10.36 16.51
CA GLY A 317 -24.57 -11.75 16.56
C GLY A 317 -24.84 -12.36 15.17
N VAL A 318 -25.20 -11.53 14.17
CA VAL A 318 -25.35 -11.96 12.78
C VAL A 318 -23.99 -12.01 12.10
N TRP A 319 -23.16 -10.96 12.28
CA TRP A 319 -21.84 -10.88 11.67
C TRP A 319 -20.91 -12.04 12.07
N LYS A 320 -21.00 -12.52 13.30
CA LYS A 320 -20.23 -13.68 13.78
C LYS A 320 -20.56 -14.99 13.05
N LYS A 321 -21.71 -15.11 12.38
CA LYS A 321 -22.08 -16.30 11.59
C LYS A 321 -21.36 -16.35 10.22
N VAL A 322 -20.85 -15.23 9.75
CA VAL A 322 -19.98 -15.17 8.57
C VAL A 322 -18.59 -15.59 9.02
N SER A 323 -17.98 -16.59 8.38
CA SER A 323 -16.65 -17.12 8.72
C SER A 323 -15.86 -17.42 7.44
N PHE A 324 -14.56 -17.48 7.54
CA PHE A 324 -13.64 -17.89 6.47
C PHE A 324 -13.42 -19.40 6.48
#